data_5c1d8b4b3e9479301195a42fbced475b
#
_entry.id   5c1d8b4b3e9479301195a42fbced475b
#
_cell.length_a   1.000
_cell.length_b   1.000
_cell.length_c   1.000
_cell.angle_alpha   90.00
_cell.angle_beta   90.00
_cell.angle_gamma   90.00
#
_symmetry.space_group_name_H-M   'P 1'
#
loop_
_entity.id
_entity.type
_entity.pdbx_description
1 polymer ?
#
loop_
_entity_poly.entity_id
_entity_poly.type
_entity_poly.pdbx_seq_one_letter_code
_entity_poly.pdbx_strand_id
1 'polypeptide(L)'
;MSETSKAIVQRAWKAFATHDFDQIAAFFTEDAEWLAQPNNATAVFLNGPSHMVGRDFIADFIANGFPKLFAKDVSIVFRGFYADGDRVTVEETMTATLANGNAYENDYCFVFELRDGLIHRVREYMDTARGHRMVFAG
;
A
#
# COMPACT_ATOMS: atom_id res chain seq x y z
N MET A 1 5.87 -25.67 -11.39
CA MET A 1 4.85 -25.12 -10.51
C MET A 1 4.88 -23.61 -10.55
N SER A 2 3.70 -23.03 -10.57
CA SER A 2 3.63 -21.58 -10.46
C SER A 2 4.05 -21.13 -9.06
N GLU A 3 4.48 -19.90 -8.99
CA GLU A 3 4.83 -19.27 -7.72
C GLU A 3 3.59 -19.17 -6.83
N THR A 4 3.74 -19.34 -5.52
CA THR A 4 2.62 -19.21 -4.59
C THR A 4 2.13 -17.77 -4.54
N SER A 5 0.85 -17.59 -4.26
CA SER A 5 0.26 -16.25 -4.10
C SER A 5 1.00 -15.46 -3.04
N LYS A 6 1.34 -16.10 -1.92
CA LYS A 6 2.11 -15.47 -0.84
C LYS A 6 3.46 -14.95 -1.33
N ALA A 7 4.20 -15.75 -2.10
CA ALA A 7 5.51 -15.34 -2.60
C ALA A 7 5.39 -14.17 -3.57
N ILE A 8 4.35 -14.15 -4.41
CA ILE A 8 4.10 -13.04 -5.33
C ILE A 8 3.89 -11.73 -4.54
N VAL A 9 3.05 -11.77 -3.51
CA VAL A 9 2.77 -10.57 -2.70
C VAL A 9 4.02 -10.12 -1.95
N GLN A 10 4.83 -11.07 -1.43
CA GLN A 10 6.09 -10.72 -0.78
C GLN A 10 7.04 -9.99 -1.75
N ARG A 11 7.12 -10.47 -2.99
CA ARG A 11 7.95 -9.79 -4.01
C ARG A 11 7.36 -8.44 -4.41
N ALA A 12 6.04 -8.32 -4.43
CA ALA A 12 5.38 -7.05 -4.71
C ALA A 12 5.78 -5.98 -3.69
N TRP A 13 5.79 -6.32 -2.40
CA TRP A 13 6.20 -5.38 -1.36
C TRP A 13 7.64 -4.90 -1.55
N LYS A 14 8.55 -5.77 -2.01
CA LYS A 14 9.91 -5.37 -2.33
C LYS A 14 9.92 -4.37 -3.50
N ALA A 15 9.09 -4.60 -4.51
CA ALA A 15 8.96 -3.68 -5.63
C ALA A 15 8.41 -2.33 -5.18
N PHE A 16 7.40 -2.31 -4.29
CA PHE A 16 6.84 -1.06 -3.76
C PHE A 16 7.91 -0.20 -3.10
N ALA A 17 8.84 -0.82 -2.39
CA ALA A 17 9.92 -0.12 -1.70
C ALA A 17 10.93 0.53 -2.64
N THR A 18 10.98 0.12 -3.91
CA THR A 18 11.89 0.72 -4.90
C THR A 18 11.43 2.10 -5.36
N HIS A 19 10.14 2.41 -5.24
CA HIS A 19 9.51 3.60 -5.82
C HIS A 19 9.72 3.70 -7.33
N ASP A 20 9.95 2.57 -8.00
CA ASP A 20 10.11 2.49 -9.45
C ASP A 20 8.78 2.12 -10.08
N PHE A 21 8.24 3.02 -10.90
CA PHE A 21 6.93 2.87 -11.52
C PHE A 21 6.81 1.54 -12.28
N ASP A 22 7.79 1.22 -13.13
CA ASP A 22 7.70 0.04 -13.98
C ASP A 22 7.77 -1.26 -13.16
N GLN A 23 8.63 -1.31 -12.16
CA GLN A 23 8.73 -2.48 -11.28
C GLN A 23 7.43 -2.70 -10.50
N ILE A 24 6.80 -1.62 -10.05
CA ILE A 24 5.54 -1.69 -9.30
C ILE A 24 4.41 -2.11 -10.23
N ALA A 25 4.27 -1.46 -11.38
CA ALA A 25 3.20 -1.73 -12.33
C ALA A 25 3.20 -3.18 -12.80
N ALA A 26 4.37 -3.80 -12.91
CA ALA A 26 4.50 -5.18 -13.38
C ALA A 26 3.76 -6.21 -12.51
N PHE A 27 3.43 -5.86 -11.25
CA PHE A 27 2.74 -6.77 -10.34
C PHE A 27 1.22 -6.70 -10.43
N PHE A 28 0.66 -5.75 -11.19
CA PHE A 28 -0.77 -5.49 -11.21
C PHE A 28 -1.39 -5.84 -12.55
N THR A 29 -2.68 -6.25 -12.52
CA THR A 29 -3.47 -6.34 -13.76
C THR A 29 -3.75 -4.91 -14.24
N GLU A 30 -4.02 -4.77 -15.55
CA GLU A 30 -4.30 -3.46 -16.14
C GLU A 30 -5.47 -2.75 -15.45
N ASP A 31 -6.51 -3.52 -15.10
CA ASP A 31 -7.73 -3.03 -14.49
C ASP A 31 -7.73 -3.16 -12.95
N ALA A 32 -6.56 -3.24 -12.35
CA ALA A 32 -6.46 -3.43 -10.89
C ALA A 32 -7.13 -2.29 -10.12
N GLU A 33 -7.56 -2.61 -8.90
CA GLU A 33 -8.17 -1.64 -7.99
C GLU A 33 -7.47 -1.69 -6.63
N TRP A 34 -7.36 -0.53 -6.00
CA TRP A 34 -6.86 -0.41 -4.65
C TRP A 34 -7.88 0.39 -3.85
N LEU A 35 -8.50 -0.25 -2.86
CA LEU A 35 -9.56 0.34 -2.05
C LEU A 35 -9.04 0.60 -0.65
N ALA A 36 -8.84 1.87 -0.33
CA ALA A 36 -8.53 2.30 1.03
C ALA A 36 -9.79 2.80 1.72
N GLN A 37 -9.71 3.06 3.01
CA GLN A 37 -10.85 3.56 3.77
C GLN A 37 -11.23 4.97 3.28
N PRO A 38 -12.52 5.25 3.06
CA PRO A 38 -12.97 6.59 2.64
C PRO A 38 -12.47 7.66 3.63
N ASN A 39 -11.99 8.77 3.08
CA ASN A 39 -11.48 9.90 3.86
C ASN A 39 -10.32 9.55 4.79
N ASN A 40 -9.52 8.51 4.44
CA ASN A 40 -8.32 8.24 5.21
C ASN A 40 -7.34 9.42 5.12
N ALA A 41 -6.48 9.55 6.12
CA ALA A 41 -5.62 10.73 6.25
C ALA A 41 -4.72 10.96 5.03
N THR A 42 -4.19 9.89 4.43
CA THR A 42 -3.33 9.99 3.26
C THR A 42 -4.07 10.58 2.07
N ALA A 43 -5.27 10.06 1.79
CA ALA A 43 -6.09 10.57 0.68
C ALA A 43 -6.47 12.03 0.90
N VAL A 44 -6.84 12.40 2.12
CA VAL A 44 -7.19 13.78 2.46
C VAL A 44 -5.99 14.70 2.29
N PHE A 45 -4.84 14.31 2.83
CA PHE A 45 -3.62 15.13 2.73
C PHE A 45 -3.20 15.35 1.29
N LEU A 46 -3.24 14.29 0.47
CA LEU A 46 -2.81 14.36 -0.93
C LEU A 46 -3.92 14.88 -1.87
N ASN A 47 -5.11 15.12 -1.33
CA ASN A 47 -6.29 15.51 -2.11
C ASN A 47 -6.55 14.52 -3.24
N GLY A 48 -6.47 13.24 -2.91
CA GLY A 48 -6.63 12.15 -3.86
C GLY A 48 -7.77 11.20 -3.48
N PRO A 49 -8.06 10.24 -4.35
CA PRO A 49 -9.13 9.28 -4.09
C PRO A 49 -8.71 8.22 -3.08
N SER A 50 -9.68 7.67 -2.36
CA SER A 50 -9.47 6.49 -1.54
C SER A 50 -9.63 5.20 -2.36
N HIS A 51 -10.33 5.26 -3.50
CA HIS A 51 -10.50 4.14 -4.42
C HIS A 51 -9.72 4.45 -5.70
N MET A 52 -8.58 3.78 -5.87
CA MET A 52 -7.74 3.93 -7.05
C MET A 52 -8.09 2.84 -8.06
N VAL A 53 -8.23 3.23 -9.32
CA VAL A 53 -8.58 2.33 -10.41
C VAL A 53 -7.53 2.43 -11.50
N GLY A 54 -7.03 1.26 -11.93
CA GLY A 54 -6.06 1.15 -13.00
C GLY A 54 -4.63 1.01 -12.50
N ARG A 55 -3.89 0.13 -13.15
CA ARG A 55 -2.52 -0.19 -12.82
C ARG A 55 -1.62 1.04 -12.79
N ASP A 56 -1.75 1.89 -13.79
CA ASP A 56 -0.86 3.04 -13.92
C ASP A 56 -1.12 4.08 -12.82
N PHE A 57 -2.39 4.28 -12.47
CA PHE A 57 -2.72 5.18 -11.36
C PHE A 57 -2.17 4.67 -10.04
N ILE A 58 -2.34 3.38 -9.77
CA ILE A 58 -1.85 2.75 -8.53
C ILE A 58 -0.32 2.83 -8.46
N ALA A 59 0.36 2.47 -9.54
CA ALA A 59 1.82 2.50 -9.60
C ALA A 59 2.37 3.93 -9.43
N ASP A 60 1.73 4.90 -10.04
CA ASP A 60 2.12 6.31 -9.89
C ASP A 60 1.93 6.79 -8.45
N PHE A 61 0.83 6.38 -7.81
CA PHE A 61 0.61 6.73 -6.40
C PHE A 61 1.73 6.18 -5.51
N ILE A 62 2.06 4.90 -5.67
CA ILE A 62 3.09 4.27 -4.83
C ILE A 62 4.47 4.87 -5.11
N ALA A 63 4.78 5.12 -6.38
CA ALA A 63 6.09 5.64 -6.78
C ALA A 63 6.28 7.12 -6.45
N ASN A 64 5.25 7.94 -6.69
CA ASN A 64 5.38 9.40 -6.67
C ASN A 64 4.46 10.09 -5.67
N GLY A 65 3.26 9.56 -5.41
CA GLY A 65 2.30 10.17 -4.49
C GLY A 65 2.63 9.91 -3.03
N PHE A 66 2.85 8.67 -2.69
CA PHE A 66 3.15 8.23 -1.32
C PHE A 66 4.32 9.02 -0.69
N PRO A 67 5.45 9.22 -1.39
CA PRO A 67 6.57 9.95 -0.79
C PRO A 67 6.29 11.42 -0.50
N LYS A 68 5.24 12.00 -1.06
CA LYS A 68 4.87 13.40 -0.76
C LYS A 68 4.39 13.58 0.68
N LEU A 69 3.86 12.52 1.28
CA LEU A 69 3.45 12.53 2.69
C LEU A 69 4.47 11.80 3.56
N PHE A 70 4.80 10.56 3.20
CA PHE A 70 5.77 9.73 3.92
C PHE A 70 7.14 9.99 3.30
N ALA A 71 7.76 11.09 3.75
CA ALA A 71 8.86 11.71 3.00
C ALA A 71 10.17 10.96 3.09
N LYS A 72 10.43 10.29 4.23
CA LYS A 72 11.69 9.54 4.43
C LYS A 72 11.58 8.58 5.60
N ASP A 73 12.61 7.77 5.78
CA ASP A 73 12.74 6.83 6.90
C ASP A 73 11.59 5.83 6.96
N VAL A 74 11.03 5.46 5.79
CA VAL A 74 9.94 4.49 5.74
C VAL A 74 10.47 3.12 6.11
N SER A 75 9.88 2.51 7.12
CA SER A 75 10.23 1.17 7.57
C SER A 75 8.95 0.38 7.82
N ILE A 76 8.90 -0.84 7.31
CA ILE A 76 7.75 -1.71 7.48
C ILE A 76 8.19 -2.96 8.22
N VAL A 77 7.49 -3.24 9.32
CA VAL A 77 7.64 -4.51 10.05
C VAL A 77 6.45 -5.37 9.66
N PHE A 78 6.71 -6.44 8.92
CA PHE A 78 5.66 -7.37 8.53
C PHE A 78 5.36 -8.29 9.71
N ARG A 79 4.08 -8.32 10.12
CA ARG A 79 3.61 -9.15 11.23
C ARG A 79 3.19 -10.54 10.74
N GLY A 80 2.74 -10.64 9.50
CA GLY A 80 2.40 -11.92 8.90
C GLY A 80 1.87 -11.80 7.49
N PHE A 81 2.01 -12.90 6.75
CA PHE A 81 1.44 -13.09 5.43
C PHE A 81 0.61 -14.37 5.49
N TYR A 82 -0.68 -14.28 5.22
CA TYR A 82 -1.62 -15.39 5.32
C TYR A 82 -2.29 -15.60 3.97
N ALA A 83 -2.12 -16.77 3.38
CA ALA A 83 -2.64 -17.06 2.05
C ALA A 83 -3.75 -18.10 2.08
N ASP A 84 -4.79 -17.88 1.29
CA ASP A 84 -5.85 -18.82 1.02
C ASP A 84 -6.18 -18.73 -0.48
N GLY A 85 -5.65 -19.67 -1.27
CA GLY A 85 -5.79 -19.63 -2.73
C GLY A 85 -5.18 -18.37 -3.32
N ASP A 86 -5.99 -17.61 -4.01
CA ASP A 86 -5.57 -16.36 -4.67
C ASP A 86 -5.66 -15.13 -3.77
N ARG A 87 -5.95 -15.32 -2.49
CA ARG A 87 -6.03 -14.22 -1.53
C ARG A 87 -4.87 -14.28 -0.55
N VAL A 88 -4.28 -13.12 -0.30
CA VAL A 88 -3.18 -12.98 0.66
C VAL A 88 -3.48 -11.80 1.57
N THR A 89 -3.50 -12.05 2.88
CA THR A 89 -3.66 -11.00 3.88
C THR A 89 -2.28 -10.68 4.44
N VAL A 90 -1.98 -9.39 4.55
CA VAL A 90 -0.70 -8.89 5.07
C VAL A 90 -0.97 -7.98 6.24
N GLU A 91 -0.41 -8.32 7.40
CA GLU A 91 -0.43 -7.44 8.57
C GLU A 91 0.93 -6.78 8.72
N GLU A 92 0.94 -5.47 8.93
CA GLU A 92 2.19 -4.75 9.06
C GLU A 92 2.05 -3.51 9.93
N THR A 93 3.19 -3.06 10.47
CA THR A 93 3.32 -1.75 11.11
C THR A 93 4.30 -0.93 10.27
N MET A 94 3.89 0.26 9.87
CA MET A 94 4.75 1.18 9.13
C MET A 94 5.15 2.35 10.00
N THR A 95 6.43 2.68 9.97
CA THR A 95 6.96 3.91 10.56
C THR A 95 7.57 4.76 9.44
N ALA A 96 7.53 6.06 9.62
CA ALA A 96 8.08 7.00 8.64
C ALA A 96 8.31 8.36 9.29
N THR A 97 8.98 9.24 8.55
CA THR A 97 9.03 10.67 8.85
C THR A 97 8.16 11.38 7.83
N LEU A 98 7.18 12.13 8.31
CA LEU A 98 6.24 12.85 7.44
C LEU A 98 6.89 14.07 6.81
N ALA A 99 6.23 14.62 5.79
CA ALA A 99 6.71 15.79 5.06
C ALA A 99 6.96 17.00 5.98
N ASN A 100 6.20 17.12 7.09
CA ASN A 100 6.39 18.20 8.07
C ASN A 100 7.46 17.89 9.12
N GLY A 101 8.14 16.74 9.01
CA GLY A 101 9.18 16.34 9.94
C GLY A 101 8.70 15.52 11.13
N ASN A 102 7.40 15.36 11.31
CA ASN A 102 6.86 14.60 12.44
C ASN A 102 7.00 13.09 12.21
N ALA A 103 7.10 12.35 13.32
CA ALA A 103 7.12 10.89 13.26
C ALA A 103 5.73 10.33 12.97
N TYR A 104 5.69 9.21 12.25
CA TYR A 104 4.46 8.50 11.93
C TYR A 104 4.64 7.02 12.28
N GLU A 105 3.61 6.44 12.86
CA GLU A 105 3.53 4.99 13.08
C GLU A 105 2.08 4.57 13.02
N ASN A 106 1.79 3.55 12.23
CA ASN A 106 0.43 3.04 12.12
C ASN A 106 0.42 1.56 11.75
N ASP A 107 -0.67 0.88 12.10
CA ASP A 107 -0.89 -0.52 11.80
C ASP A 107 -1.82 -0.64 10.60
N TYR A 108 -1.50 -1.61 9.74
CA TYR A 108 -2.21 -1.85 8.48
C TYR A 108 -2.53 -3.32 8.31
N CYS A 109 -3.64 -3.59 7.68
CA CYS A 109 -3.99 -4.90 7.18
C CYS A 109 -4.41 -4.76 5.72
N PHE A 110 -3.74 -5.47 4.83
CA PHE A 110 -4.05 -5.46 3.40
C PHE A 110 -4.58 -6.83 3.00
N VAL A 111 -5.64 -6.84 2.17
CA VAL A 111 -6.12 -8.07 1.56
C VAL A 111 -5.89 -7.98 0.06
N PHE A 112 -5.00 -8.82 -0.45
CA PHE A 112 -4.66 -8.89 -1.87
C PHE A 112 -5.45 -10.00 -2.52
N GLU A 113 -6.04 -9.72 -3.68
CA GLU A 113 -6.68 -10.73 -4.53
C GLU A 113 -5.90 -10.81 -5.83
N LEU A 114 -5.42 -12.00 -6.16
CA LEU A 114 -4.65 -12.23 -7.39
C LEU A 114 -5.54 -12.81 -8.49
N ARG A 115 -5.16 -12.52 -9.72
CA ARG A 115 -5.77 -13.11 -10.93
C ARG A 115 -4.64 -13.44 -11.89
N ASP A 116 -4.49 -14.73 -12.21
CA ASP A 116 -3.44 -15.21 -13.11
C ASP A 116 -2.04 -14.74 -12.67
N GLY A 117 -1.78 -14.77 -11.37
CA GLY A 117 -0.47 -14.42 -10.81
C GLY A 117 -0.20 -12.93 -10.69
N LEU A 118 -1.17 -12.07 -10.96
CA LEU A 118 -1.04 -10.62 -10.82
C LEU A 118 -2.04 -10.09 -9.81
N ILE A 119 -1.71 -8.99 -9.17
CA ILE A 119 -2.59 -8.35 -8.20
C ILE A 119 -3.74 -7.69 -8.96
N HIS A 120 -4.95 -8.12 -8.65
CA HIS A 120 -6.17 -7.61 -9.27
C HIS A 120 -6.88 -6.62 -8.37
N ARG A 121 -6.87 -6.86 -7.06
CA ARG A 121 -7.54 -5.97 -6.10
C ARG A 121 -6.80 -5.98 -4.78
N VAL A 122 -6.71 -4.80 -4.18
CA VAL A 122 -6.18 -4.64 -2.82
C VAL A 122 -7.20 -3.91 -1.98
N ARG A 123 -7.50 -4.43 -0.80
CA ARG A 123 -8.26 -3.70 0.22
C ARG A 123 -7.32 -3.34 1.34
N GLU A 124 -7.28 -2.06 1.67
CA GLU A 124 -6.40 -1.54 2.70
C GLU A 124 -7.22 -1.13 3.92
N TYR A 125 -6.84 -1.68 5.06
CA TYR A 125 -7.44 -1.32 6.36
C TYR A 125 -6.34 -0.78 7.25
N MET A 126 -6.65 0.26 8.00
CA MET A 126 -5.70 0.89 8.89
C MET A 126 -6.42 1.45 10.13
N ASP A 127 -5.67 1.79 11.15
CA ASP A 127 -6.20 2.58 12.26
C ASP A 127 -6.39 4.02 11.75
N THR A 128 -7.61 4.34 11.32
CA THR A 128 -7.90 5.64 10.71
C THR A 128 -7.82 6.78 11.70
N ALA A 129 -8.20 6.53 12.96
CA ALA A 129 -8.12 7.56 14.01
C ALA A 129 -6.67 7.95 14.28
N ARG A 130 -5.78 6.96 14.41
CA ARG A 130 -4.35 7.21 14.60
C ARG A 130 -3.77 7.90 13.38
N GLY A 131 -4.14 7.45 12.17
CA GLY A 131 -3.67 8.07 10.93
C GLY A 131 -3.98 9.56 10.89
N HIS A 132 -5.23 9.93 11.15
CA HIS A 132 -5.64 11.34 11.18
C HIS A 132 -4.89 12.12 12.25
N ARG A 133 -4.79 11.56 13.45
CA ARG A 133 -4.12 12.24 14.55
C ARG A 133 -2.65 12.53 14.23
N MET A 134 -1.96 11.57 13.61
CA MET A 134 -0.54 11.74 13.31
C MET A 134 -0.29 12.63 12.09
N VAL A 135 -1.08 12.47 11.03
CA VAL A 135 -0.89 13.25 9.80
C VAL A 135 -1.23 14.72 10.01
N PHE A 136 -2.27 15.01 10.80
CA PHE A 136 -2.75 16.37 11.00
C PHE A 136 -2.39 16.96 12.37
N ALA A 137 -1.46 16.35 13.08
CA ALA A 137 -0.92 16.91 14.32
C ALA A 137 -0.20 18.21 14.02
N GLY A 138 -0.47 19.20 14.83
CA GLY A 138 0.12 20.53 14.71
C GLY A 138 1.60 20.60 15.09
#